data_36e7d10b9234952ec17d17eb070ad59d
#
_entry.id   36e7d10b9234952ec17d17eb070ad59d
#
_cell.length_a   1.000
_cell.length_b   1.000
_cell.length_c   1.000
_cell.angle_alpha   90.00
_cell.angle_beta   90.00
_cell.angle_gamma   90.00
#
_symmetry.space_group_name_H-M   'P 1'
#
loop_
_entity.id
_entity.type
_entity.pdbx_description
1 polymer ?
#
loop_
_entity_poly.entity_id
_entity_poly.type
_entity_poly.pdbx_seq_one_letter_code
_entity_poly.pdbx_strand_id
1 'polypeptide(L)'
;YQGMELVINKLSDLLKDKAVGSIADRALLLSYQAAYEKKPDKAIKMQKDAIAMIPKMTSENALLLSNLYANLGGMYKMNGKLELAKENMEQAIRIIDEYGLAYYHDSIVQITNYAVLLTDMGQPDVGLSALRKLCRVIREYNSDTGLDYASVQEAMGNISLTMGEISQATSYFQKAMEIYETVFEFEPDMIEAKKQELLGTYAQAGLYLGEKLLTKEGDI
;
A
#
# COMPACT_ATOMS: atom_id res chain seq x y z
N TYR A 1 3.19 -11.03 -15.47
CA TYR A 1 4.41 -10.24 -15.72
C TYR A 1 4.63 -9.94 -17.21
N GLN A 2 4.50 -10.89 -18.14
CA GLN A 2 4.70 -10.65 -19.59
C GLN A 2 3.74 -9.61 -20.18
N GLY A 3 2.49 -9.53 -19.71
CA GLY A 3 1.52 -8.55 -20.21
C GLY A 3 1.87 -7.11 -19.88
N MET A 4 2.40 -6.84 -18.69
CA MET A 4 2.75 -5.48 -18.26
C MET A 4 4.00 -4.97 -19.00
N GLU A 5 5.00 -5.80 -19.23
CA GLU A 5 6.19 -5.44 -20.01
C GLU A 5 5.80 -5.04 -21.44
N LEU A 6 4.86 -5.76 -22.06
CA LEU A 6 4.34 -5.40 -23.37
C LEU A 6 3.63 -4.03 -23.36
N VAL A 7 2.85 -3.73 -22.34
CA VAL A 7 2.18 -2.43 -22.17
C VAL A 7 3.21 -1.30 -22.01
N ILE A 8 4.21 -1.49 -21.14
CA ILE A 8 5.30 -0.52 -20.94
C ILE A 8 6.05 -0.23 -22.25
N ASN A 9 6.35 -1.27 -23.04
CA ASN A 9 7.04 -1.12 -24.32
C ASN A 9 6.17 -0.35 -25.31
N LYS A 10 4.88 -0.66 -25.44
CA LYS A 10 3.95 0.08 -26.32
C LYS A 10 3.80 1.54 -25.90
N LEU A 11 3.66 1.82 -24.62
CA LEU A 11 3.60 3.20 -24.09
C LEU A 11 4.91 3.94 -24.36
N SER A 12 6.05 3.26 -24.18
CA SER A 12 7.36 3.83 -24.51
C SER A 12 7.47 4.24 -25.97
N ASP A 13 6.99 3.40 -26.88
CA ASP A 13 6.99 3.71 -28.31
C ASP A 13 6.07 4.89 -28.66
N LEU A 14 4.88 4.94 -28.10
CA LEU A 14 3.94 6.04 -28.30
C LEU A 14 4.49 7.37 -27.77
N LEU A 15 5.14 7.37 -26.60
CA LEU A 15 5.68 8.57 -25.96
C LEU A 15 7.04 9.02 -26.52
N LYS A 16 7.63 8.31 -27.53
CA LYS A 16 8.78 8.81 -28.29
C LYS A 16 8.42 10.06 -29.10
N ASP A 17 7.20 10.14 -29.60
CA ASP A 17 6.69 11.36 -30.21
C ASP A 17 6.43 12.40 -29.12
N LYS A 18 7.15 13.53 -29.18
CA LYS A 18 6.99 14.62 -28.20
C LYS A 18 5.62 15.32 -28.25
N ALA A 19 4.90 15.15 -29.35
CA ALA A 19 3.55 15.66 -29.50
C ALA A 19 2.50 14.81 -28.78
N VAL A 20 2.85 13.57 -28.39
CA VAL A 20 1.96 12.65 -27.71
C VAL A 20 2.29 12.59 -26.22
N GLY A 21 1.26 12.71 -25.37
CA GLY A 21 1.37 12.63 -23.92
C GLY A 21 1.97 13.87 -23.24
N SER A 22 1.70 13.97 -21.96
CA SER A 22 2.18 15.04 -21.07
C SER A 22 3.53 14.67 -20.42
N ILE A 23 4.11 15.63 -19.71
CA ILE A 23 5.29 15.38 -18.84
C ILE A 23 4.92 14.37 -17.75
N ALA A 24 3.68 14.43 -17.22
CA ALA A 24 3.17 13.50 -16.21
C ALA A 24 3.13 12.06 -16.75
N ASP A 25 2.67 11.85 -17.99
CA ASP A 25 2.64 10.52 -18.62
C ASP A 25 4.06 9.94 -18.78
N ARG A 26 5.01 10.78 -19.12
CA ARG A 26 6.42 10.37 -19.27
C ARG A 26 7.05 10.03 -17.91
N ALA A 27 6.78 10.81 -16.88
CA ALA A 27 7.23 10.55 -15.52
C ALA A 27 6.64 9.24 -14.99
N LEU A 28 5.34 9.01 -15.23
CA LEU A 28 4.66 7.77 -14.84
C LEU A 28 5.26 6.56 -15.58
N LEU A 29 5.48 6.65 -16.90
CA LEU A 29 6.12 5.59 -17.67
C LEU A 29 7.53 5.28 -17.14
N LEU A 30 8.33 6.30 -16.84
CA LEU A 30 9.69 6.12 -16.30
C LEU A 30 9.64 5.43 -14.93
N SER A 31 8.65 5.76 -14.09
CA SER A 31 8.42 5.09 -12.80
C SER A 31 8.06 3.61 -12.97
N TYR A 32 7.19 3.28 -13.93
CA TYR A 32 6.90 1.88 -14.24
C TYR A 32 8.13 1.13 -14.76
N GLN A 33 8.93 1.74 -15.64
CA GLN A 33 10.19 1.14 -16.09
C GLN A 33 11.18 0.92 -14.94
N ALA A 34 11.24 1.84 -13.99
CA ALA A 34 12.06 1.73 -12.78
C ALA A 34 11.63 0.53 -11.91
N ALA A 35 10.31 0.28 -11.79
CA ALA A 35 9.79 -0.85 -11.01
C ALA A 35 10.18 -2.23 -11.58
N TYR A 36 10.46 -2.32 -12.90
CA TYR A 36 10.90 -3.54 -13.58
C TYR A 36 12.42 -3.61 -13.78
N GLU A 37 13.17 -2.58 -13.43
CA GLU A 37 14.62 -2.58 -13.53
C GLU A 37 15.25 -3.50 -12.47
N LYS A 38 16.08 -4.44 -12.93
CA LYS A 38 16.70 -5.47 -12.06
C LYS A 38 17.85 -4.93 -11.21
N LYS A 39 18.47 -3.81 -11.62
CA LYS A 39 19.58 -3.20 -10.90
C LYS A 39 19.05 -2.12 -9.95
N PRO A 40 19.15 -2.31 -8.62
CA PRO A 40 18.54 -1.40 -7.64
C PRO A 40 18.98 0.06 -7.79
N ASP A 41 20.27 0.32 -7.99
CA ASP A 41 20.78 1.69 -8.12
C ASP A 41 20.26 2.38 -9.40
N LYS A 42 20.10 1.61 -10.49
CA LYS A 42 19.52 2.12 -11.73
C LYS A 42 18.03 2.38 -11.56
N ALA A 43 17.27 1.48 -10.91
CA ALA A 43 15.88 1.67 -10.59
C ALA A 43 15.64 2.94 -9.76
N ILE A 44 16.42 3.11 -8.69
CA ILE A 44 16.37 4.30 -7.82
C ILE A 44 16.69 5.58 -8.63
N LYS A 45 17.70 5.55 -9.50
CA LYS A 45 18.03 6.69 -10.36
C LYS A 45 16.86 7.03 -11.28
N MET A 46 16.31 6.06 -11.98
CA MET A 46 15.17 6.26 -12.89
C MET A 46 13.96 6.84 -12.13
N GLN A 47 13.70 6.37 -10.91
CA GLN A 47 12.61 6.89 -10.09
C GLN A 47 12.84 8.35 -9.67
N LYS A 48 14.08 8.72 -9.33
CA LYS A 48 14.46 10.12 -9.06
C LYS A 48 14.32 11.01 -10.29
N ASP A 49 14.72 10.51 -11.45
CA ASP A 49 14.57 11.20 -12.71
C ASP A 49 13.09 11.43 -13.04
N ALA A 50 12.21 10.46 -12.77
CA ALA A 50 10.77 10.62 -12.92
C ALA A 50 10.20 11.73 -12.01
N ILE A 51 10.61 11.80 -10.75
CA ILE A 51 10.23 12.88 -9.83
C ILE A 51 10.70 14.24 -10.36
N ALA A 52 11.95 14.32 -10.83
CA ALA A 52 12.55 15.55 -11.34
C ALA A 52 11.89 16.07 -12.63
N MET A 53 11.15 15.21 -13.36
CA MET A 53 10.36 15.63 -14.52
C MET A 53 9.17 16.51 -14.14
N ILE A 54 8.70 16.47 -12.88
CA ILE A 54 7.57 17.28 -12.40
C ILE A 54 8.11 18.57 -11.79
N PRO A 55 8.14 19.70 -12.54
CA PRO A 55 8.90 20.89 -12.14
C PRO A 55 8.22 21.68 -11.01
N LYS A 56 6.90 21.52 -10.87
CA LYS A 56 6.10 22.19 -9.85
C LYS A 56 4.94 21.31 -9.43
N MET A 57 4.74 21.20 -8.12
CA MET A 57 3.57 20.54 -7.56
C MET A 57 2.32 21.41 -7.74
N THR A 58 1.24 20.78 -8.20
CA THR A 58 -0.09 21.37 -8.40
C THR A 58 -1.15 20.36 -7.96
N SER A 59 -2.39 20.79 -7.79
CA SER A 59 -3.51 19.90 -7.48
C SER A 59 -3.71 18.79 -8.54
N GLU A 60 -3.35 19.05 -9.80
CA GLU A 60 -3.51 18.11 -10.90
C GLU A 60 -2.47 16.98 -10.88
N ASN A 61 -1.27 17.26 -10.37
CA ASN A 61 -0.17 16.27 -10.34
C ASN A 61 0.20 15.80 -8.93
N ALA A 62 -0.46 16.29 -7.90
CA ALA A 62 -0.14 15.97 -6.51
C ALA A 62 -0.24 14.45 -6.23
N LEU A 63 -1.29 13.78 -6.70
CA LEU A 63 -1.44 12.33 -6.55
C LEU A 63 -0.32 11.56 -7.27
N LEU A 64 0.03 11.96 -8.50
CA LEU A 64 1.17 11.37 -9.22
C LEU A 64 2.47 11.56 -8.44
N LEU A 65 2.73 12.77 -7.96
CA LEU A 65 3.97 13.08 -7.25
C LEU A 65 4.06 12.31 -5.92
N SER A 66 2.96 12.15 -5.19
CA SER A 66 2.91 11.30 -3.99
C SER A 66 3.23 9.84 -4.34
N ASN A 67 2.66 9.30 -5.42
CA ASN A 67 2.97 7.95 -5.91
C ASN A 67 4.45 7.79 -6.25
N LEU A 68 5.05 8.77 -6.92
CA LEU A 68 6.46 8.72 -7.28
C LEU A 68 7.38 8.69 -6.05
N TYR A 69 7.09 9.50 -5.02
CA TYR A 69 7.83 9.48 -3.76
C TYR A 69 7.62 8.18 -2.96
N ALA A 70 6.39 7.67 -2.89
CA ALA A 70 6.09 6.40 -2.22
C ALA A 70 6.83 5.23 -2.88
N ASN A 71 6.86 5.17 -4.22
CA ASN A 71 7.60 4.17 -4.99
C ASN A 71 9.12 4.25 -4.70
N LEU A 72 9.68 5.47 -4.65
CA LEU A 72 11.08 5.66 -4.27
C LEU A 72 11.35 5.17 -2.85
N GLY A 73 10.45 5.45 -1.91
CA GLY A 73 10.50 4.93 -0.54
C GLY A 73 10.49 3.41 -0.50
N GLY A 74 9.61 2.77 -1.28
CA GLY A 74 9.55 1.31 -1.43
C GLY A 74 10.86 0.72 -1.96
N MET A 75 11.44 1.34 -2.99
CA MET A 75 12.75 0.92 -3.53
C MET A 75 13.87 1.02 -2.50
N TYR A 76 13.91 2.07 -1.69
CA TYR A 76 14.86 2.19 -0.59
C TYR A 76 14.65 1.15 0.50
N LYS A 77 13.39 0.87 0.87
CA LYS A 77 13.03 -0.19 1.84
C LYS A 77 13.55 -1.55 1.37
N MET A 78 13.30 -1.92 0.12
CA MET A 78 13.78 -3.18 -0.48
C MET A 78 15.31 -3.30 -0.48
N ASN A 79 16.03 -2.17 -0.49
CA ASN A 79 17.49 -2.12 -0.41
C ASN A 79 18.03 -1.93 1.02
N GLY A 80 17.18 -2.10 2.05
CA GLY A 80 17.57 -1.98 3.46
C GLY A 80 17.90 -0.56 3.92
N LYS A 81 17.63 0.47 3.11
CA LYS A 81 17.90 1.88 3.43
C LYS A 81 16.67 2.51 4.09
N LEU A 82 16.34 2.06 5.32
CA LEU A 82 15.07 2.37 5.98
C LEU A 82 14.86 3.86 6.25
N GLU A 83 15.91 4.60 6.61
CA GLU A 83 15.79 6.06 6.83
C GLU A 83 15.44 6.81 5.53
N LEU A 84 16.11 6.47 4.41
CA LEU A 84 15.78 7.05 3.11
C LEU A 84 14.38 6.64 2.64
N ALA A 85 13.95 5.41 2.96
CA ALA A 85 12.59 4.95 2.70
C ALA A 85 11.58 5.82 3.46
N LYS A 86 11.82 6.04 4.75
CA LYS A 86 10.98 6.88 5.61
C LYS A 86 10.90 8.31 5.09
N GLU A 87 12.03 8.96 4.80
CA GLU A 87 12.07 10.32 4.28
C GLU A 87 11.20 10.49 3.03
N ASN A 88 11.29 9.54 2.08
CA ASN A 88 10.55 9.61 0.85
C ASN A 88 9.05 9.29 1.05
N MET A 89 8.70 8.31 1.88
CA MET A 89 7.30 8.04 2.21
C MET A 89 6.67 9.21 2.98
N GLU A 90 7.41 9.88 3.85
CA GLU A 90 6.94 11.11 4.53
C GLU A 90 6.68 12.27 3.55
N GLN A 91 7.47 12.39 2.48
CA GLN A 91 7.16 13.35 1.41
C GLN A 91 5.82 13.00 0.74
N ALA A 92 5.59 11.72 0.42
CA ALA A 92 4.32 11.28 -0.14
C ALA A 92 3.15 11.60 0.79
N ILE A 93 3.26 11.28 2.09
CA ILE A 93 2.22 11.55 3.09
C ILE A 93 1.95 13.05 3.24
N ARG A 94 2.99 13.91 3.24
CA ARG A 94 2.80 15.37 3.27
C ARG A 94 1.99 15.88 2.08
N ILE A 95 2.25 15.37 0.88
CA ILE A 95 1.49 15.74 -0.32
C ILE A 95 0.03 15.27 -0.19
N ILE A 96 -0.20 14.06 0.29
CA ILE A 96 -1.55 13.51 0.53
C ILE A 96 -2.32 14.38 1.52
N ASP A 97 -1.70 14.76 2.62
CA ASP A 97 -2.33 15.61 3.66
C ASP A 97 -2.58 17.03 3.14
N GLU A 98 -1.62 17.65 2.44
CA GLU A 98 -1.71 19.02 1.92
C GLU A 98 -2.84 19.18 0.89
N TYR A 99 -3.04 18.17 0.04
CA TYR A 99 -4.05 18.20 -1.03
C TYR A 99 -5.33 17.43 -0.69
N GLY A 100 -5.46 16.88 0.52
CA GLY A 100 -6.65 16.15 0.96
C GLY A 100 -6.92 14.88 0.18
N LEU A 101 -5.88 14.12 -0.20
CA LEU A 101 -5.96 12.99 -1.13
C LEU A 101 -6.14 11.63 -0.42
N ALA A 102 -6.29 11.59 0.90
CA ALA A 102 -6.22 10.35 1.69
C ALA A 102 -7.33 9.32 1.38
N TYR A 103 -8.40 9.74 0.69
CA TYR A 103 -9.52 8.85 0.29
C TYR A 103 -9.29 8.12 -1.04
N TYR A 104 -8.25 8.47 -1.82
CA TYR A 104 -7.91 7.73 -3.03
C TYR A 104 -7.25 6.40 -2.69
N HIS A 105 -7.57 5.35 -3.45
CA HIS A 105 -7.01 4.02 -3.28
C HIS A 105 -5.47 4.02 -3.19
N ASP A 106 -4.79 4.70 -4.12
CA ASP A 106 -3.33 4.79 -4.13
C ASP A 106 -2.78 5.40 -2.82
N SER A 107 -3.44 6.43 -2.30
CA SER A 107 -3.06 7.09 -1.05
C SER A 107 -3.27 6.16 0.16
N ILE A 108 -4.35 5.38 0.16
CA ILE A 108 -4.62 4.37 1.19
C ILE A 108 -3.48 3.35 1.23
N VAL A 109 -3.08 2.84 0.06
CA VAL A 109 -1.94 1.90 -0.06
C VAL A 109 -0.63 2.55 0.43
N GLN A 110 -0.36 3.80 0.08
CA GLN A 110 0.85 4.51 0.52
C GLN A 110 0.91 4.69 2.03
N ILE A 111 -0.20 5.14 2.65
CA ILE A 111 -0.28 5.33 4.11
C ILE A 111 -0.11 3.98 4.82
N THR A 112 -0.70 2.92 4.29
CA THR A 112 -0.58 1.57 4.82
C THR A 112 0.87 1.08 4.75
N ASN A 113 1.55 1.25 3.61
CA ASN A 113 2.95 0.88 3.44
C ASN A 113 3.88 1.68 4.37
N TYR A 114 3.57 2.96 4.60
CA TYR A 114 4.31 3.79 5.56
C TYR A 114 4.13 3.29 7.00
N ALA A 115 2.92 2.89 7.39
CA ALA A 115 2.67 2.32 8.72
C ALA A 115 3.45 1.00 8.94
N VAL A 116 3.52 0.16 7.92
CA VAL A 116 4.34 -1.07 7.93
C VAL A 116 5.83 -0.73 8.05
N LEU A 117 6.33 0.26 7.30
CA LEU A 117 7.71 0.72 7.41
C LEU A 117 8.05 1.21 8.83
N LEU A 118 7.16 2.00 9.44
CA LEU A 118 7.34 2.47 10.82
C LEU A 118 7.42 1.30 11.81
N THR A 119 6.63 0.25 11.58
CA THR A 119 6.68 -0.98 12.38
C THR A 119 8.03 -1.70 12.24
N ASP A 120 8.52 -1.84 11.00
CA ASP A 120 9.85 -2.43 10.72
C ASP A 120 11.00 -1.61 11.37
N MET A 121 10.78 -0.31 11.58
CA MET A 121 11.71 0.60 12.28
C MET A 121 11.51 0.64 13.81
N GLY A 122 10.68 -0.25 14.38
CA GLY A 122 10.41 -0.31 15.83
C GLY A 122 9.45 0.76 16.34
N GLN A 123 8.62 1.35 15.48
CA GLN A 123 7.62 2.36 15.80
C GLN A 123 6.17 1.88 15.49
N PRO A 124 5.75 0.70 15.96
CA PRO A 124 4.45 0.13 15.61
C PRO A 124 3.26 0.98 16.09
N ASP A 125 3.38 1.62 17.27
CA ASP A 125 2.34 2.52 17.80
C ASP A 125 2.03 3.68 16.86
N VAL A 126 3.08 4.26 16.27
CA VAL A 126 2.94 5.38 15.31
C VAL A 126 2.27 4.89 14.04
N GLY A 127 2.68 3.71 13.52
CA GLY A 127 2.06 3.06 12.38
C GLY A 127 0.58 2.77 12.61
N LEU A 128 0.25 2.17 13.75
CA LEU A 128 -1.14 1.86 14.12
C LEU A 128 -2.01 3.13 14.27
N SER A 129 -1.43 4.20 14.82
CA SER A 129 -2.12 5.49 14.93
C SER A 129 -2.43 6.09 13.54
N ALA A 130 -1.51 6.00 12.59
CA ALA A 130 -1.71 6.45 11.22
C ALA A 130 -2.86 5.68 10.54
N LEU A 131 -2.91 4.34 10.71
CA LEU A 131 -3.98 3.51 10.15
C LEU A 131 -5.34 3.78 10.81
N ARG A 132 -5.39 4.06 12.11
CA ARG A 132 -6.64 4.48 12.79
C ARG A 132 -7.17 5.81 12.24
N LYS A 133 -6.28 6.78 11.93
CA LYS A 133 -6.65 8.03 11.26
C LYS A 133 -7.20 7.72 9.86
N LEU A 134 -6.53 6.86 9.11
CA LEU A 134 -6.93 6.44 7.76
C LEU A 134 -8.31 5.76 7.75
N CYS A 135 -8.59 4.86 8.70
CA CYS A 135 -9.91 4.24 8.84
C CYS A 135 -11.04 5.26 8.98
N ARG A 136 -10.80 6.38 9.67
CA ARG A 136 -11.81 7.46 9.79
C ARG A 136 -12.06 8.12 8.45
N VAL A 137 -11.01 8.41 7.68
CA VAL A 137 -11.13 8.99 6.34
C VAL A 137 -11.89 8.04 5.41
N ILE A 138 -11.55 6.75 5.41
CA ILE A 138 -12.23 5.77 4.56
C ILE A 138 -13.73 5.71 4.89
N ARG A 139 -14.12 5.71 6.16
CA ARG A 139 -15.54 5.73 6.56
C ARG A 139 -16.28 6.98 6.10
N GLU A 140 -15.60 8.12 6.10
CA GLU A 140 -16.20 9.40 5.74
C GLU A 140 -16.41 9.53 4.22
N TYR A 141 -15.45 9.10 3.42
CA TYR A 141 -15.42 9.37 1.98
C TYR A 141 -15.68 8.17 1.07
N ASN A 142 -15.45 6.95 1.56
CA ASN A 142 -15.58 5.74 0.79
C ASN A 142 -16.66 4.80 1.39
N SER A 143 -16.22 3.71 2.00
CA SER A 143 -17.08 2.75 2.70
C SER A 143 -16.24 1.89 3.65
N ASP A 144 -16.77 1.61 4.84
CA ASP A 144 -16.17 0.67 5.77
C ASP A 144 -16.50 -0.81 5.47
N THR A 145 -17.13 -1.06 4.33
CA THR A 145 -17.43 -2.41 3.80
C THR A 145 -16.66 -2.74 2.54
N GLY A 146 -15.75 -1.86 2.09
CA GLY A 146 -14.95 -2.03 0.89
C GLY A 146 -13.59 -2.68 1.14
N LEU A 147 -12.96 -3.17 0.07
CA LEU A 147 -11.64 -3.84 0.11
C LEU A 147 -10.53 -2.96 0.69
N ASP A 148 -10.57 -1.65 0.45
CA ASP A 148 -9.60 -0.71 1.04
C ASP A 148 -9.67 -0.72 2.56
N TYR A 149 -10.88 -0.73 3.13
CA TYR A 149 -11.04 -0.80 4.57
C TYR A 149 -10.60 -2.16 5.12
N ALA A 150 -10.92 -3.26 4.43
CA ALA A 150 -10.47 -4.60 4.81
C ALA A 150 -8.94 -4.71 4.83
N SER A 151 -8.26 -4.20 3.81
CA SER A 151 -6.78 -4.23 3.74
C SER A 151 -6.13 -3.40 4.85
N VAL A 152 -6.72 -2.27 5.24
CA VAL A 152 -6.24 -1.48 6.38
C VAL A 152 -6.47 -2.22 7.70
N GLN A 153 -7.62 -2.89 7.89
CA GLN A 153 -7.88 -3.74 9.06
C GLN A 153 -6.85 -4.88 9.16
N GLU A 154 -6.55 -5.53 8.04
CA GLU A 154 -5.53 -6.58 7.97
C GLU A 154 -4.14 -6.04 8.37
N ALA A 155 -3.73 -4.88 7.85
CA ALA A 155 -2.47 -4.23 8.24
C ALA A 155 -2.43 -3.89 9.74
N MET A 156 -3.54 -3.39 10.30
CA MET A 156 -3.65 -3.12 11.75
C MET A 156 -3.53 -4.41 12.57
N GLY A 157 -4.11 -5.50 12.11
CA GLY A 157 -3.97 -6.82 12.73
C GLY A 157 -2.51 -7.29 12.74
N ASN A 158 -1.81 -7.17 11.61
CA ASN A 158 -0.40 -7.54 11.48
C ASN A 158 0.49 -6.72 12.43
N ILE A 159 0.27 -5.40 12.51
CA ILE A 159 1.01 -4.54 13.44
C ILE A 159 0.71 -4.92 14.89
N SER A 160 -0.55 -5.17 15.24
CA SER A 160 -0.93 -5.59 16.60
C SER A 160 -0.29 -6.93 16.99
N LEU A 161 -0.13 -7.88 16.06
CA LEU A 161 0.62 -9.12 16.32
C LEU A 161 2.09 -8.86 16.67
N THR A 162 2.75 -7.94 15.95
CA THR A 162 4.16 -7.59 16.27
C THR A 162 4.30 -6.93 17.64
N MET A 163 3.24 -6.29 18.14
CA MET A 163 3.17 -5.72 19.49
C MET A 163 2.80 -6.76 20.57
N GLY A 164 2.41 -7.98 20.18
CA GLY A 164 1.90 -9.00 21.10
C GLY A 164 0.45 -8.78 21.54
N GLU A 165 -0.27 -7.86 20.91
CA GLU A 165 -1.68 -7.53 21.20
C GLU A 165 -2.65 -8.48 20.48
N ILE A 166 -2.63 -9.76 20.87
CA ILE A 166 -3.31 -10.85 20.14
C ILE A 166 -4.83 -10.60 20.02
N SER A 167 -5.49 -10.22 21.09
CA SER A 167 -6.96 -9.99 21.08
C SER A 167 -7.33 -8.85 20.12
N GLN A 168 -6.52 -7.80 20.07
CA GLN A 168 -6.73 -6.69 19.17
C GLN A 168 -6.48 -7.10 17.72
N ALA A 169 -5.40 -7.85 17.46
CA ALA A 169 -5.10 -8.40 16.15
C ALA A 169 -6.25 -9.27 15.62
N THR A 170 -6.78 -10.19 16.47
CA THR A 170 -7.91 -11.03 16.13
C THR A 170 -9.14 -10.20 15.73
N SER A 171 -9.46 -9.15 16.50
CA SER A 171 -10.60 -8.28 16.19
C SER A 171 -10.44 -7.59 14.82
N TYR A 172 -9.24 -7.12 14.49
CA TYR A 172 -8.98 -6.52 13.19
C TYR A 172 -9.10 -7.52 12.03
N PHE A 173 -8.57 -8.73 12.20
CA PHE A 173 -8.68 -9.78 11.17
C PHE A 173 -10.10 -10.28 10.98
N GLN A 174 -10.88 -10.43 12.06
CA GLN A 174 -12.31 -10.75 11.96
C GLN A 174 -13.06 -9.69 11.17
N LYS A 175 -12.76 -8.40 11.42
CA LYS A 175 -13.39 -7.31 10.66
C LYS A 175 -13.01 -7.34 9.17
N ALA A 176 -11.76 -7.65 8.85
CA ALA A 176 -11.34 -7.83 7.46
C ALA A 176 -12.07 -9.02 6.81
N MET A 177 -12.17 -10.16 7.50
CA MET A 177 -12.86 -11.35 7.00
C MET A 177 -14.34 -11.12 6.74
N GLU A 178 -15.07 -10.44 7.64
CA GLU A 178 -16.48 -10.07 7.41
C GLU A 178 -16.67 -9.32 6.08
N ILE A 179 -15.73 -8.45 5.75
CA ILE A 179 -15.77 -7.68 4.49
C ILE A 179 -15.44 -8.59 3.30
N TYR A 180 -14.39 -9.41 3.39
CA TYR A 180 -14.03 -10.33 2.32
C TYR A 180 -15.16 -11.32 2.02
N GLU A 181 -15.82 -11.89 3.04
CA GLU A 181 -16.97 -12.76 2.89
C GLU A 181 -18.16 -12.06 2.18
N THR A 182 -18.34 -10.76 2.44
CA THR A 182 -19.39 -9.97 1.78
C THR A 182 -19.02 -9.62 0.35
N VAL A 183 -17.80 -9.16 0.11
CA VAL A 183 -17.35 -8.71 -1.22
C VAL A 183 -17.19 -9.88 -2.18
N PHE A 184 -16.71 -11.01 -1.68
CA PHE A 184 -16.46 -12.22 -2.48
C PHE A 184 -17.56 -13.29 -2.30
N GLU A 185 -18.81 -12.90 -1.97
CA GLU A 185 -19.94 -13.81 -1.69
C GLU A 185 -20.07 -14.92 -2.75
N PHE A 186 -19.80 -14.62 -4.02
CA PHE A 186 -19.89 -15.55 -5.14
C PHE A 186 -18.54 -16.16 -5.56
N GLU A 187 -17.46 -15.91 -4.81
CA GLU A 187 -16.10 -16.35 -5.09
C GLU A 187 -15.48 -17.08 -3.87
N PRO A 188 -16.00 -18.29 -3.52
CA PRO A 188 -15.59 -19.00 -2.30
C PRO A 188 -14.08 -19.28 -2.24
N ASP A 189 -13.42 -19.50 -3.37
CA ASP A 189 -11.98 -19.74 -3.46
C ASP A 189 -11.18 -18.49 -3.00
N MET A 190 -11.71 -17.28 -3.25
CA MET A 190 -11.09 -16.03 -2.80
C MET A 190 -11.23 -15.87 -1.28
N ILE A 191 -12.37 -16.23 -0.72
CA ILE A 191 -12.61 -16.22 0.74
C ILE A 191 -11.63 -17.19 1.42
N GLU A 192 -11.55 -18.42 0.90
CA GLU A 192 -10.65 -19.43 1.47
C GLU A 192 -9.16 -19.01 1.35
N ALA A 193 -8.76 -18.41 0.22
CA ALA A 193 -7.40 -17.89 0.03
C ALA A 193 -7.06 -16.81 1.08
N LYS A 194 -7.98 -15.86 1.33
CA LYS A 194 -7.80 -14.83 2.37
C LYS A 194 -7.75 -15.42 3.78
N LYS A 195 -8.57 -16.39 4.08
CA LYS A 195 -8.56 -17.10 5.36
C LYS A 195 -7.21 -17.79 5.59
N GLN A 196 -6.69 -18.50 4.60
CA GLN A 196 -5.39 -19.17 4.67
C GLN A 196 -4.23 -18.16 4.82
N GLU A 197 -4.28 -17.01 4.14
CA GLU A 197 -3.32 -15.93 4.30
C GLU A 197 -3.25 -15.44 5.75
N LEU A 198 -4.39 -15.16 6.38
CA LEU A 198 -4.47 -14.70 7.76
C LEU A 198 -4.03 -15.78 8.75
N LEU A 199 -4.41 -17.05 8.54
CA LEU A 199 -3.93 -18.16 9.36
C LEU A 199 -2.42 -18.34 9.26
N GLY A 200 -1.84 -18.17 8.06
CA GLY A 200 -0.40 -18.17 7.84
C GLY A 200 0.33 -17.06 8.62
N THR A 201 -0.28 -15.89 8.71
CA THR A 201 0.25 -14.77 9.51
C THR A 201 0.32 -15.11 11.00
N TYR A 202 -0.72 -15.73 11.56
CA TYR A 202 -0.71 -16.21 12.94
C TYR A 202 0.35 -17.29 13.17
N ALA A 203 0.49 -18.22 12.24
CA ALA A 203 1.50 -19.27 12.34
C ALA A 203 2.93 -18.71 12.34
N GLN A 204 3.20 -17.70 11.50
CA GLN A 204 4.49 -17.00 11.47
C GLN A 204 4.79 -16.26 12.79
N ALA A 205 3.78 -15.75 13.45
CA ALA A 205 3.92 -15.11 14.78
C ALA A 205 4.10 -16.15 15.92
N GLY A 206 4.15 -17.45 15.63
CA GLY A 206 4.25 -18.52 16.61
C GLY A 206 2.97 -18.75 17.41
N LEU A 207 1.84 -18.24 16.92
CA LEU A 207 0.55 -18.34 17.56
C LEU A 207 -0.32 -19.37 16.84
N TYR A 208 -0.79 -20.39 17.55
CA TYR A 208 -1.76 -21.32 17.03
C TYR A 208 -3.18 -20.81 17.34
N LEU A 209 -3.88 -20.38 16.28
CA LEU A 209 -5.30 -20.06 16.36
C LEU A 209 -6.09 -21.07 15.52
N GLY A 210 -7.06 -21.73 16.14
CA GLY A 210 -8.00 -22.57 15.41
C GLY A 210 -8.83 -21.77 14.41
N GLU A 211 -9.25 -22.38 13.31
CA GLU A 211 -10.08 -21.75 12.26
C GLU A 211 -11.29 -21.00 12.79
N LYS A 212 -11.86 -21.46 13.91
CA LYS A 212 -13.04 -20.87 14.56
C LYS A 212 -12.85 -19.42 15.03
N LEU A 213 -11.60 -18.94 15.24
CA LEU A 213 -11.35 -17.56 15.67
C LEU A 213 -11.47 -16.54 14.54
N LEU A 214 -11.45 -16.99 13.29
CA LEU A 214 -11.56 -16.14 12.10
C LEU A 214 -12.94 -16.20 11.45
N THR A 215 -13.88 -16.99 11.99
CA THR A 215 -15.23 -17.14 11.48
C THR A 215 -16.26 -16.57 12.45
N LYS A 216 -17.46 -16.20 11.96
CA LYS A 216 -18.57 -15.69 12.79
C LYS A 216 -19.05 -16.67 13.86
N GLU A 217 -18.70 -17.96 13.76
CA GLU A 217 -19.06 -18.99 14.75
C GLU A 217 -18.09 -19.03 15.95
N GLY A 218 -17.05 -18.19 15.94
CA GLY A 218 -16.07 -18.10 17.01
C GLY A 218 -16.47 -17.13 18.12
N ASP A 219 -17.69 -17.25 18.69
CA ASP A 219 -18.00 -16.64 19.98
C ASP A 219 -17.18 -17.34 21.07
N ILE A 220 -16.21 -16.61 21.62
CA ILE A 220 -15.56 -16.93 22.90
C ILE A 220 -16.10 -16.00 23.97
#